data_632bebc00649f0b561fad4bdc70fbade
#
_entry.id   632bebc00649f0b561fad4bdc70fbade
#
_cell.length_a   1.000
_cell.length_b   1.000
_cell.length_c   1.000
_cell.angle_alpha   90.00
_cell.angle_beta   90.00
_cell.angle_gamma   90.00
#
_symmetry.space_group_name_H-M   'P 1'
#
loop_
_entity.id
_entity.type
_entity.pdbx_description
1 polymer ?
#
loop_
_entity_poly.entity_id
_entity_poly.type
_entity_poly.pdbx_seq_one_letter_code
_entity_poly.pdbx_strand_id
1 'polypeptide(L)'
;AMKRDETAGCWWITCPGFESGKEYMFQYMTGNDDIRLRLSDPYSEITYSSDDQWISSATYPDLRPYPSETSGYVSAFEIGRNSSYSWTDFEIEDKDDLIIYELLLRDFTENGGKEGNLKNAMEKLDYLETLGVNAIELMPVQEFDGNDSWGYNPNHYFSMDKAYGTREMYKQFIDECHRRGIAVILDVVYNHATGAHPMARLYWDAANNCTAANNPWFNVSAPHPYSVFHDWNHEN
;
A
#
# COMPACT_ATOMS: atom_id res chain seq x y z
N ALA A 1 13.61 11.71 22.39
CA ALA A 1 13.70 12.51 21.16
C ALA A 1 14.78 11.92 20.27
N MET A 2 14.59 12.00 18.96
CA MET A 2 15.62 11.65 17.98
C MET A 2 16.79 12.63 18.05
N LYS A 3 17.97 12.19 17.65
CA LYS A 3 19.18 13.02 17.49
C LYS A 3 19.34 13.34 16.01
N ARG A 4 19.84 14.56 15.72
CA ARG A 4 20.15 14.96 14.37
C ARG A 4 21.61 14.65 14.06
N ASP A 5 21.84 14.03 12.91
CA ASP A 5 23.15 13.91 12.29
C ASP A 5 23.26 15.01 11.22
N GLU A 6 24.06 16.04 11.50
CA GLU A 6 24.20 17.19 10.62
C GLU A 6 24.95 16.83 9.32
N THR A 7 25.81 15.82 9.36
CA THR A 7 26.59 15.39 8.20
C THR A 7 25.74 14.56 7.23
N ALA A 8 24.95 13.63 7.77
CA ALA A 8 24.05 12.78 6.97
C ALA A 8 22.71 13.46 6.68
N GLY A 9 22.39 14.60 7.33
CA GLY A 9 21.11 15.30 7.17
C GLY A 9 19.90 14.51 7.68
N CYS A 10 20.11 13.53 8.56
CA CYS A 10 19.05 12.64 9.03
C CYS A 10 18.81 12.74 10.55
N TRP A 11 17.66 12.27 10.99
CA TRP A 11 17.32 12.09 12.39
C TRP A 11 17.35 10.60 12.73
N TRP A 12 17.93 10.26 13.88
CA TRP A 12 18.07 8.88 14.30
C TRP A 12 17.83 8.67 15.79
N ILE A 13 17.46 7.45 16.16
CA ILE A 13 17.30 6.99 17.52
C ILE A 13 17.59 5.50 17.60
N THR A 14 18.24 5.05 18.67
CA THR A 14 18.38 3.63 18.97
C THR A 14 17.29 3.23 19.94
N CYS A 15 16.48 2.26 19.56
CA CYS A 15 15.44 1.70 20.40
C CYS A 15 15.84 0.25 20.76
N PRO A 16 16.24 -0.05 21.99
CA PRO A 16 16.54 -1.40 22.43
C PRO A 16 15.27 -2.18 22.76
N GLY A 17 15.39 -3.50 22.87
CA GLY A 17 14.32 -4.38 23.37
C GLY A 17 13.40 -4.97 22.30
N PHE A 18 13.73 -4.81 21.03
CA PHE A 18 13.03 -5.51 19.96
C PHE A 18 13.46 -6.96 19.87
N GLU A 19 12.50 -7.85 19.63
CA GLU A 19 12.70 -9.30 19.52
C GLU A 19 12.47 -9.75 18.07
N SER A 20 13.28 -10.71 17.60
CA SER A 20 13.11 -11.29 16.26
C SER A 20 11.76 -12.01 16.14
N GLY A 21 11.11 -11.88 14.98
CA GLY A 21 9.82 -12.48 14.70
C GLY A 21 8.64 -11.75 15.35
N LYS A 22 8.88 -10.59 15.99
CA LYS A 22 7.80 -9.75 16.52
C LYS A 22 7.63 -8.51 15.68
N GLU A 23 6.36 -8.19 15.42
CA GLU A 23 5.95 -6.97 14.77
C GLU A 23 5.75 -5.84 15.79
N TYR A 24 6.25 -4.66 15.46
CA TYR A 24 6.17 -3.44 16.26
C TYR A 24 5.55 -2.31 15.45
N MET A 25 4.60 -1.62 16.06
CA MET A 25 3.94 -0.47 15.48
C MET A 25 4.59 0.83 15.96
N PHE A 26 4.66 1.82 15.08
CA PHE A 26 5.23 3.12 15.42
C PHE A 26 4.64 4.25 14.57
N GLN A 27 4.79 5.46 15.07
CA GLN A 27 4.59 6.69 14.31
C GLN A 27 5.73 7.66 14.65
N TYR A 28 6.10 8.49 13.70
CA TYR A 28 6.91 9.65 13.99
C TYR A 28 6.05 10.74 14.62
N MET A 29 6.60 11.42 15.61
CA MET A 29 6.00 12.62 16.17
C MET A 29 6.91 13.80 15.84
N THR A 30 6.41 14.74 15.08
CA THR A 30 7.10 15.97 14.68
C THR A 30 6.26 17.18 15.03
N GLY A 31 6.89 18.35 15.07
CA GLY A 31 6.24 19.61 15.37
C GLY A 31 7.01 20.46 16.36
N ASN A 32 6.35 21.44 16.88
CA ASN A 32 6.85 22.34 17.94
C ASN A 32 6.00 22.20 19.22
N ASP A 33 6.16 23.11 20.16
CA ASP A 33 5.43 23.06 21.43
C ASP A 33 3.90 23.21 21.27
N ASP A 34 3.46 23.87 20.21
CA ASP A 34 2.04 24.17 19.96
C ASP A 34 1.36 23.14 19.04
N ILE A 35 2.13 22.56 18.09
CA ILE A 35 1.63 21.65 17.06
C ILE A 35 2.40 20.35 17.11
N ARG A 36 1.71 19.26 17.39
CA ARG A 36 2.28 17.91 17.31
C ARG A 36 1.56 17.12 16.24
N LEU A 37 2.32 16.68 15.24
CA LEU A 37 1.84 15.88 14.14
C LEU A 37 2.35 14.43 14.31
N ARG A 38 1.44 13.48 14.21
CA ARG A 38 1.76 12.05 14.14
C ARG A 38 1.76 11.63 12.67
N LEU A 39 2.82 10.96 12.25
CA LEU A 39 3.01 10.51 10.88
C LEU A 39 3.47 9.06 10.85
N SER A 40 2.91 8.31 9.92
CA SER A 40 3.47 7.04 9.46
C SER A 40 4.76 7.27 8.66
N ASP A 41 5.52 6.21 8.46
CA ASP A 41 6.67 6.21 7.56
C ASP A 41 6.18 6.08 6.10
N PRO A 42 6.55 6.99 5.20
CA PRO A 42 6.14 6.88 3.78
C PRO A 42 6.73 5.64 3.07
N TYR A 43 7.79 5.06 3.62
CA TYR A 43 8.42 3.84 3.10
C TYR A 43 7.99 2.57 3.83
N SER A 44 6.94 2.65 4.65
CA SER A 44 6.46 1.51 5.41
C SER A 44 5.93 0.40 4.49
N GLU A 45 6.38 -0.82 4.72
CA GLU A 45 5.87 -2.01 4.03
C GLU A 45 4.66 -2.64 4.75
N ILE A 46 4.36 -2.19 5.96
CA ILE A 46 3.20 -2.60 6.75
C ILE A 46 2.60 -1.34 7.37
N THR A 47 1.34 -1.12 7.11
CA THR A 47 0.58 0.00 7.65
C THR A 47 -0.69 -0.49 8.33
N TYR A 48 -1.19 0.29 9.27
CA TYR A 48 -2.46 0.07 9.93
C TYR A 48 -3.29 1.35 9.90
N SER A 49 -4.60 1.20 9.69
CA SER A 49 -5.58 2.27 9.77
C SER A 49 -6.75 1.89 10.67
N SER A 50 -7.56 2.86 11.04
CA SER A 50 -8.80 2.60 11.81
C SER A 50 -9.80 1.74 11.04
N ASP A 51 -9.71 1.71 9.71
CA ASP A 51 -10.62 0.97 8.83
C ASP A 51 -10.30 -0.51 8.79
N ASP A 52 -9.10 -0.92 9.21
CA ASP A 52 -8.66 -2.31 9.29
C ASP A 52 -9.60 -3.17 10.16
N GLN A 53 -10.31 -2.58 11.10
CA GLN A 53 -11.31 -3.26 11.93
C GLN A 53 -12.44 -3.92 11.14
N TRP A 54 -12.67 -3.48 9.89
CA TRP A 54 -13.71 -4.01 9.02
C TRP A 54 -13.21 -5.12 8.10
N ILE A 55 -11.91 -5.40 8.09
CA ILE A 55 -11.32 -6.50 7.35
C ILE A 55 -11.58 -7.81 8.09
N SER A 56 -12.16 -8.77 7.41
CA SER A 56 -12.48 -10.06 8.03
C SER A 56 -11.23 -10.90 8.29
N SER A 57 -11.30 -11.77 9.29
CA SER A 57 -10.24 -12.76 9.54
C SER A 57 -10.10 -13.83 8.43
N ALA A 58 -11.09 -13.95 7.54
CA ALA A 58 -10.99 -14.82 6.38
C ALA A 58 -10.11 -14.20 5.29
N THR A 59 -10.12 -12.87 5.16
CA THR A 59 -9.27 -12.11 4.25
C THR A 59 -7.87 -11.89 4.84
N TYR A 60 -7.79 -11.44 6.10
CA TYR A 60 -6.51 -11.23 6.76
C TYR A 60 -6.49 -11.90 8.12
N PRO A 61 -6.01 -13.16 8.21
CA PRO A 61 -5.86 -13.86 9.48
C PRO A 61 -4.87 -13.13 10.40
N ASP A 62 -5.20 -13.12 11.70
CA ASP A 62 -4.33 -12.55 12.76
C ASP A 62 -4.00 -11.06 12.60
N LEU A 63 -4.83 -10.30 11.86
CA LEU A 63 -4.69 -8.86 11.75
C LEU A 63 -4.74 -8.23 13.14
N ARG A 64 -3.69 -7.51 13.50
CA ARG A 64 -3.60 -6.86 14.79
C ARG A 64 -4.56 -5.66 14.87
N PRO A 65 -5.17 -5.42 16.02
CA PRO A 65 -6.06 -4.26 16.20
C PRO A 65 -5.29 -2.95 16.05
N TYR A 66 -5.96 -1.97 15.46
CA TYR A 66 -5.45 -0.61 15.39
C TYR A 66 -5.28 -0.03 16.81
N PRO A 67 -4.13 0.62 17.12
CA PRO A 67 -3.88 1.13 18.47
C PRO A 67 -4.84 2.27 18.86
N SER A 68 -5.48 2.16 20.03
CA SER A 68 -6.50 3.10 20.49
C SER A 68 -5.96 4.50 20.83
N GLU A 69 -4.66 4.60 21.15
CA GLU A 69 -4.03 5.87 21.56
C GLU A 69 -3.42 6.67 20.40
N THR A 70 -3.77 6.32 19.18
CA THR A 70 -3.21 6.95 17.99
C THR A 70 -4.28 7.46 17.04
N SER A 71 -3.86 8.09 15.94
CA SER A 71 -4.71 8.57 14.87
C SER A 71 -3.96 8.54 13.54
N GLY A 72 -4.70 8.43 12.44
CA GLY A 72 -4.11 8.32 11.10
C GLY A 72 -3.43 6.98 10.86
N TYR A 73 -2.63 6.87 9.85
CA TYR A 73 -1.92 5.63 9.54
C TYR A 73 -0.78 5.37 10.53
N VAL A 74 -0.59 4.11 10.88
CA VAL A 74 0.47 3.62 11.77
C VAL A 74 1.36 2.69 10.96
N SER A 75 2.66 2.92 11.01
CA SER A 75 3.65 2.03 10.41
C SER A 75 3.97 0.86 11.30
N ALA A 76 4.30 -0.27 10.69
CA ALA A 76 4.83 -1.40 11.43
C ALA A 76 6.06 -2.01 10.75
N PHE A 77 6.86 -2.71 11.53
CA PHE A 77 7.99 -3.50 11.06
C PHE A 77 8.17 -4.74 11.91
N GLU A 78 8.75 -5.76 11.32
CA GLU A 78 9.11 -7.01 12.01
C GLU A 78 10.62 -7.20 11.96
N ILE A 79 11.23 -7.42 13.12
CA ILE A 79 12.68 -7.67 13.22
C ILE A 79 13.01 -9.07 12.69
N GLY A 80 13.93 -9.13 11.74
CA GLY A 80 14.41 -10.40 11.18
C GLY A 80 13.39 -11.08 10.26
N ARG A 81 12.39 -10.36 9.78
CA ARG A 81 11.43 -10.89 8.79
C ARG A 81 12.18 -11.41 7.57
N ASN A 82 12.02 -12.70 7.30
CA ASN A 82 12.51 -13.28 6.06
C ASN A 82 11.55 -12.92 4.93
N SER A 83 12.03 -12.15 3.96
CA SER A 83 11.25 -11.78 2.78
C SER A 83 11.48 -12.71 1.59
N SER A 84 12.35 -13.73 1.72
CA SER A 84 12.59 -14.70 0.65
C SER A 84 11.32 -15.51 0.37
N TYR A 85 11.05 -15.73 -0.89
CA TYR A 85 9.97 -16.55 -1.40
C TYR A 85 10.53 -17.40 -2.55
N SER A 86 10.12 -18.66 -2.61
CA SER A 86 10.56 -19.54 -3.67
C SER A 86 9.60 -19.44 -4.84
N TRP A 87 9.92 -18.57 -5.78
CA TRP A 87 9.10 -18.33 -6.96
C TRP A 87 9.18 -19.49 -7.96
N THR A 88 8.08 -19.76 -8.63
CA THR A 88 8.07 -20.56 -9.84
C THR A 88 8.86 -19.85 -10.93
N ASP A 89 9.69 -20.59 -11.67
CA ASP A 89 10.38 -20.05 -12.82
C ASP A 89 9.36 -19.70 -13.92
N PHE A 90 9.36 -18.43 -14.33
CA PHE A 90 8.38 -17.88 -15.26
C PHE A 90 9.01 -16.80 -16.14
N GLU A 91 8.82 -16.92 -17.43
CA GLU A 91 9.22 -15.92 -18.41
C GLU A 91 8.06 -15.61 -19.35
N ILE A 92 7.90 -14.34 -19.70
CA ILE A 92 6.97 -13.92 -20.77
C ILE A 92 7.67 -14.13 -22.10
N GLU A 93 7.09 -14.94 -22.99
CA GLU A 93 7.66 -15.23 -24.30
C GLU A 93 7.70 -13.99 -25.19
N ASP A 94 6.58 -13.31 -25.36
CA ASP A 94 6.46 -12.03 -26.06
C ASP A 94 5.40 -11.14 -25.41
N LYS A 95 5.77 -9.91 -25.09
CA LYS A 95 4.85 -8.92 -24.51
C LYS A 95 3.77 -8.45 -25.50
N ASP A 96 4.03 -8.60 -26.82
CA ASP A 96 3.09 -8.17 -27.86
C ASP A 96 1.97 -9.22 -28.08
N ASP A 97 2.13 -10.43 -27.53
CA ASP A 97 1.14 -11.53 -27.59
C ASP A 97 0.29 -11.63 -26.31
N LEU A 98 0.31 -10.63 -25.43
CA LEU A 98 -0.46 -10.64 -24.19
C LEU A 98 -1.97 -10.46 -24.44
N ILE A 99 -2.75 -11.36 -23.86
CA ILE A 99 -4.21 -11.26 -23.72
C ILE A 99 -4.45 -10.87 -22.27
N ILE A 100 -4.65 -9.56 -22.05
CA ILE A 100 -4.69 -8.96 -20.72
C ILE A 100 -6.14 -8.95 -20.20
N TYR A 101 -6.32 -9.40 -18.98
CA TYR A 101 -7.55 -9.28 -18.22
C TYR A 101 -7.34 -8.29 -17.07
N GLU A 102 -7.94 -7.10 -17.17
CA GLU A 102 -7.96 -6.13 -16.07
C GLU A 102 -8.88 -6.65 -14.96
N LEU A 103 -8.41 -6.68 -13.72
CA LEU A 103 -9.07 -7.32 -12.61
C LEU A 103 -9.10 -6.42 -11.36
N LEU A 104 -10.30 -6.07 -10.93
CA LEU A 104 -10.55 -5.50 -9.60
C LEU A 104 -10.84 -6.65 -8.62
N LEU A 105 -9.94 -6.90 -7.69
CA LEU A 105 -10.04 -8.00 -6.73
C LEU A 105 -11.35 -7.96 -5.95
N ARG A 106 -11.78 -6.77 -5.50
CA ARG A 106 -13.04 -6.56 -4.78
C ARG A 106 -14.24 -7.15 -5.54
N ASP A 107 -14.40 -6.79 -6.79
CA ASP A 107 -15.61 -7.12 -7.57
C ASP A 107 -15.54 -8.52 -8.20
N PHE A 108 -14.33 -9.03 -8.43
CA PHE A 108 -14.14 -10.28 -9.18
C PHE A 108 -14.72 -11.51 -8.50
N THR A 109 -14.77 -11.54 -7.18
CA THR A 109 -15.28 -12.69 -6.41
C THR A 109 -16.41 -12.36 -5.45
N GLU A 110 -16.84 -11.11 -5.32
CA GLU A 110 -17.90 -10.69 -4.39
C GLU A 110 -19.28 -11.32 -4.66
N ASN A 111 -19.48 -11.87 -5.84
CA ASN A 111 -20.73 -12.52 -6.22
C ASN A 111 -20.98 -13.78 -5.40
N GLY A 112 -22.17 -13.88 -4.81
CA GLY A 112 -22.63 -15.06 -4.07
C GLY A 112 -22.20 -15.09 -2.60
N GLY A 113 -21.85 -13.93 -2.01
CA GLY A 113 -21.50 -13.80 -0.59
C GLY A 113 -20.07 -14.20 -0.26
N LYS A 114 -19.19 -14.27 -1.26
CA LYS A 114 -17.74 -14.39 -1.07
C LYS A 114 -17.12 -13.01 -1.02
N GLU A 115 -16.10 -12.84 -0.19
CA GLU A 115 -15.30 -11.60 -0.13
C GLU A 115 -14.44 -11.45 -1.37
N GLY A 116 -14.30 -10.21 -1.85
CA GLY A 116 -13.41 -9.84 -2.94
C GLY A 116 -11.95 -9.79 -2.47
N ASN A 117 -11.27 -10.94 -2.43
CA ASN A 117 -9.92 -11.06 -1.93
C ASN A 117 -9.07 -12.02 -2.76
N LEU A 118 -7.75 -12.02 -2.52
CA LEU A 118 -6.78 -12.83 -3.24
C LEU A 118 -7.05 -14.33 -3.13
N LYS A 119 -7.47 -14.80 -1.95
CA LYS A 119 -7.77 -16.22 -1.75
C LYS A 119 -8.90 -16.68 -2.65
N ASN A 120 -9.98 -15.93 -2.71
CA ASN A 120 -11.13 -16.25 -3.55
C ASN A 120 -10.81 -16.03 -5.05
N ALA A 121 -9.95 -15.06 -5.37
CA ALA A 121 -9.47 -14.84 -6.74
C ALA A 121 -8.64 -16.02 -7.26
N MET A 122 -7.78 -16.61 -6.42
CA MET A 122 -7.01 -17.82 -6.78
C MET A 122 -7.91 -18.99 -7.18
N GLU A 123 -9.10 -19.13 -6.57
CA GLU A 123 -10.08 -20.17 -6.94
C GLU A 123 -10.68 -19.98 -8.36
N LYS A 124 -10.47 -18.81 -8.96
CA LYS A 124 -10.98 -18.45 -10.30
C LYS A 124 -9.91 -18.48 -11.40
N LEU A 125 -8.68 -18.80 -11.07
CA LEU A 125 -7.59 -18.79 -12.06
C LEU A 125 -7.80 -19.81 -13.19
N ASP A 126 -8.38 -20.98 -12.90
CA ASP A 126 -8.72 -21.98 -13.92
C ASP A 126 -9.74 -21.44 -14.95
N TYR A 127 -10.65 -20.58 -14.51
CA TYR A 127 -11.57 -19.88 -15.40
C TYR A 127 -10.85 -18.94 -16.35
N LEU A 128 -9.92 -18.14 -15.84
CA LEU A 128 -9.12 -17.20 -16.64
C LEU A 128 -8.20 -17.93 -17.62
N GLU A 129 -7.56 -19.01 -17.18
CA GLU A 129 -6.76 -19.89 -18.03
C GLU A 129 -7.61 -20.49 -19.18
N THR A 130 -8.80 -21.02 -18.87
CA THR A 130 -9.73 -21.56 -19.88
C THR A 130 -10.20 -20.49 -20.88
N LEU A 131 -10.28 -19.23 -20.45
CA LEU A 131 -10.63 -18.11 -21.29
C LEU A 131 -9.48 -17.70 -22.26
N GLY A 132 -8.29 -18.23 -22.04
CA GLY A 132 -7.10 -17.95 -22.84
C GLY A 132 -6.37 -16.68 -22.42
N VAL A 133 -6.61 -16.18 -21.21
CA VAL A 133 -5.88 -15.05 -20.61
C VAL A 133 -4.46 -15.50 -20.26
N ASN A 134 -3.46 -14.73 -20.66
CA ASN A 134 -2.05 -14.97 -20.33
C ASN A 134 -1.41 -13.80 -19.56
N ALA A 135 -2.18 -12.76 -19.23
CA ALA A 135 -1.78 -11.70 -18.32
C ALA A 135 -2.98 -11.19 -17.53
N ILE A 136 -2.81 -10.99 -16.24
CA ILE A 136 -3.77 -10.32 -15.35
C ILE A 136 -3.19 -8.96 -14.98
N GLU A 137 -3.91 -7.89 -15.28
CA GLU A 137 -3.62 -6.55 -14.80
C GLU A 137 -4.43 -6.30 -13.54
N LEU A 138 -3.76 -6.30 -12.39
CA LEU A 138 -4.39 -5.97 -11.12
C LEU A 138 -4.58 -4.45 -11.04
N MET A 139 -5.82 -3.99 -10.92
CA MET A 139 -6.09 -2.61 -10.50
C MET A 139 -5.36 -2.33 -9.19
N PRO A 140 -5.09 -1.05 -8.85
CA PRO A 140 -4.09 -0.73 -7.83
C PRO A 140 -4.29 -1.47 -6.50
N VAL A 141 -3.25 -2.12 -6.03
CA VAL A 141 -3.22 -2.96 -4.82
C VAL A 141 -2.29 -2.40 -3.73
N GLN A 142 -1.72 -1.21 -3.94
CA GLN A 142 -0.99 -0.48 -2.91
C GLN A 142 -1.99 0.06 -1.89
N GLU A 143 -1.56 0.25 -0.65
CA GLU A 143 -2.42 0.73 0.45
C GLU A 143 -3.12 2.03 0.05
N PHE A 144 -4.43 1.96 -0.10
CA PHE A 144 -5.30 3.07 -0.47
C PHE A 144 -6.14 3.55 0.73
N ASP A 145 -6.89 4.62 0.56
CA ASP A 145 -7.72 5.20 1.61
C ASP A 145 -9.04 4.44 1.77
N GLY A 146 -9.26 3.89 2.98
CA GLY A 146 -10.39 3.00 3.27
C GLY A 146 -10.18 1.58 2.77
N ASN A 147 -11.24 0.75 2.82
CA ASN A 147 -11.21 -0.66 2.41
C ASN A 147 -12.06 -0.94 1.16
N ASP A 148 -12.76 0.07 0.65
CA ASP A 148 -13.66 -0.04 -0.50
C ASP A 148 -13.28 1.00 -1.56
N SER A 149 -12.39 0.63 -2.46
CA SER A 149 -11.88 1.50 -3.51
C SER A 149 -11.49 0.70 -4.76
N TRP A 150 -11.32 1.40 -5.87
CA TRP A 150 -10.63 0.88 -7.04
C TRP A 150 -9.10 0.94 -6.90
N GLY A 151 -8.60 1.55 -5.80
CA GLY A 151 -7.18 1.69 -5.50
C GLY A 151 -6.50 2.95 -6.04
N TYR A 152 -7.22 3.82 -6.78
CA TYR A 152 -6.67 5.06 -7.34
C TYR A 152 -6.61 6.23 -6.33
N ASN A 153 -6.63 5.92 -5.05
CA ASN A 153 -6.49 6.85 -3.92
C ASN A 153 -5.38 6.39 -2.96
N PRO A 154 -4.11 6.27 -3.44
CA PRO A 154 -3.03 5.67 -2.67
C PRO A 154 -2.60 6.53 -1.48
N ASN A 155 -2.25 5.86 -0.38
CA ASN A 155 -1.68 6.44 0.83
C ASN A 155 -0.25 6.00 1.09
N HIS A 156 0.09 4.72 0.81
CA HIS A 156 1.42 4.17 1.04
C HIS A 156 1.83 3.24 -0.10
N TYR A 157 2.84 3.66 -0.85
CA TYR A 157 3.26 2.98 -2.08
C TYR A 157 4.03 1.68 -1.85
N PHE A 158 4.59 1.48 -0.66
CA PHE A 158 5.40 0.30 -0.33
C PHE A 158 4.61 -0.73 0.50
N SER A 159 3.39 -0.40 0.90
CA SER A 159 2.47 -1.27 1.61
C SER A 159 1.45 -1.86 0.63
N MET A 160 1.18 -3.15 0.75
CA MET A 160 0.08 -3.78 0.03
C MET A 160 -1.21 -3.62 0.83
N ASP A 161 -2.34 -3.42 0.13
CA ASP A 161 -3.62 -3.21 0.78
C ASP A 161 -4.12 -4.49 1.46
N LYS A 162 -4.49 -4.36 2.72
CA LYS A 162 -4.92 -5.47 3.58
C LYS A 162 -6.34 -5.94 3.28
N ALA A 163 -7.16 -5.10 2.63
CA ALA A 163 -8.51 -5.47 2.22
C ALA A 163 -8.53 -6.64 1.22
N TYR A 164 -7.41 -6.90 0.55
CA TYR A 164 -7.28 -8.01 -0.39
C TYR A 164 -6.55 -9.23 0.19
N GLY A 165 -5.86 -9.10 1.31
CA GLY A 165 -5.16 -10.21 1.95
C GLY A 165 -3.79 -9.87 2.50
N THR A 166 -3.11 -10.91 2.98
CA THR A 166 -1.77 -10.80 3.52
C THR A 166 -0.72 -10.69 2.42
N ARG A 167 0.47 -10.18 2.77
CA ARG A 167 1.63 -10.16 1.86
C ARG A 167 1.94 -11.54 1.26
N GLU A 168 1.80 -12.59 2.06
CA GLU A 168 2.05 -13.95 1.58
C GLU A 168 0.98 -14.42 0.59
N MET A 169 -0.27 -13.99 0.77
CA MET A 169 -1.34 -14.26 -0.22
C MET A 169 -1.08 -13.55 -1.55
N TYR A 170 -0.53 -12.33 -1.54
CA TYR A 170 -0.10 -11.66 -2.78
C TYR A 170 0.96 -12.47 -3.52
N LYS A 171 2.00 -12.95 -2.80
CA LYS A 171 3.03 -13.79 -3.40
C LYS A 171 2.46 -15.09 -3.95
N GLN A 172 1.58 -15.75 -3.19
CA GLN A 172 0.92 -16.98 -3.60
C GLN A 172 0.05 -16.77 -4.86
N PHE A 173 -0.70 -15.68 -4.92
CA PHE A 173 -1.52 -15.35 -6.09
C PHE A 173 -0.64 -15.16 -7.33
N ILE A 174 0.43 -14.38 -7.22
CA ILE A 174 1.36 -14.14 -8.33
C ILE A 174 2.02 -15.46 -8.78
N ASP A 175 2.50 -16.26 -7.83
CA ASP A 175 3.15 -17.53 -8.12
C ASP A 175 2.19 -18.55 -8.74
N GLU A 176 0.94 -18.54 -8.31
CA GLU A 176 -0.10 -19.40 -8.88
C GLU A 176 -0.51 -18.96 -10.30
N CYS A 177 -0.46 -17.67 -10.60
CA CYS A 177 -0.59 -17.15 -11.97
C CYS A 177 0.59 -17.63 -12.84
N HIS A 178 1.82 -17.48 -12.33
CA HIS A 178 3.04 -17.91 -13.03
C HIS A 178 3.02 -19.41 -13.37
N ARG A 179 2.55 -20.27 -12.46
CA ARG A 179 2.41 -21.71 -12.71
C ARG A 179 1.47 -22.05 -13.85
N ARG A 180 0.52 -21.16 -14.16
CA ARG A 180 -0.43 -21.28 -15.28
C ARG A 180 0.05 -20.58 -16.56
N GLY A 181 1.26 -20.02 -16.56
CA GLY A 181 1.75 -19.21 -17.67
C GLY A 181 1.06 -17.85 -17.78
N ILE A 182 0.50 -17.33 -16.68
CA ILE A 182 -0.19 -16.05 -16.63
C ILE A 182 0.72 -15.02 -15.96
N ALA A 183 1.06 -13.95 -16.68
CA ALA A 183 1.78 -12.81 -16.15
C ALA A 183 0.90 -12.00 -15.18
N VAL A 184 1.51 -11.31 -14.21
CA VAL A 184 0.80 -10.35 -13.36
C VAL A 184 1.37 -8.96 -13.59
N ILE A 185 0.51 -8.05 -14.02
CA ILE A 185 0.80 -6.63 -14.22
C ILE A 185 0.20 -5.88 -13.05
N LEU A 186 0.96 -4.95 -12.46
CA LEU A 186 0.46 -4.07 -11.41
C LEU A 186 0.12 -2.71 -12.00
N ASP A 187 -1.14 -2.33 -11.95
CA ASP A 187 -1.54 -0.94 -12.18
C ASP A 187 -1.10 -0.09 -10.99
N VAL A 188 -0.44 1.01 -11.26
CA VAL A 188 0.19 1.85 -10.24
C VAL A 188 -0.13 3.33 -10.42
N VAL A 189 -0.33 4.03 -9.31
CA VAL A 189 -0.70 5.45 -9.25
C VAL A 189 0.44 6.26 -8.66
N TYR A 190 1.29 6.85 -9.50
CA TYR A 190 2.45 7.63 -9.07
C TYR A 190 2.34 9.13 -9.34
N ASN A 191 1.19 9.59 -9.83
CA ASN A 191 0.94 11.00 -10.14
C ASN A 191 0.31 11.78 -8.98
N HIS A 192 -0.39 11.11 -8.04
CA HIS A 192 -1.04 11.76 -6.90
C HIS A 192 -1.11 10.84 -5.68
N ALA A 193 -1.37 11.43 -4.51
CA ALA A 193 -1.69 10.72 -3.28
C ALA A 193 -2.83 11.43 -2.55
N THR A 194 -3.49 10.73 -1.62
CA THR A 194 -4.49 11.37 -0.77
C THR A 194 -3.85 12.30 0.27
N GLY A 195 -4.65 13.13 0.92
CA GLY A 195 -4.20 13.98 2.03
C GLY A 195 -3.78 13.20 3.29
N ALA A 196 -4.00 11.88 3.34
CA ALA A 196 -3.53 11.01 4.42
C ALA A 196 -2.06 10.58 4.24
N HIS A 197 -1.50 10.72 3.03
CA HIS A 197 -0.10 10.40 2.77
C HIS A 197 0.85 11.20 3.68
N PRO A 198 1.82 10.58 4.36
CA PRO A 198 2.65 11.26 5.36
C PRO A 198 3.43 12.46 4.84
N MET A 199 3.92 12.43 3.60
CA MET A 199 4.63 13.56 2.99
C MET A 199 3.69 14.72 2.62
N ALA A 200 2.41 14.46 2.31
CA ALA A 200 1.41 15.50 2.15
C ALA A 200 1.11 16.17 3.49
N ARG A 201 0.90 15.36 4.53
CA ARG A 201 0.59 15.84 5.89
C ARG A 201 1.72 16.60 6.55
N LEU A 202 2.97 16.28 6.26
CA LEU A 202 4.14 16.91 6.89
C LEU A 202 4.20 18.43 6.61
N TYR A 203 3.72 18.85 5.43
CA TYR A 203 3.60 20.25 5.03
C TYR A 203 2.17 20.48 4.52
N TRP A 204 1.24 20.70 5.45
CA TRP A 204 -0.18 20.84 5.19
C TRP A 204 -0.70 22.24 5.51
N ASP A 205 -1.45 22.82 4.60
CA ASP A 205 -2.23 24.05 4.81
C ASP A 205 -3.65 23.69 5.26
N ALA A 206 -3.86 23.72 6.57
CA ALA A 206 -5.15 23.36 7.15
C ALA A 206 -6.27 24.36 6.81
N ALA A 207 -5.95 25.63 6.51
CA ALA A 207 -6.92 26.63 6.17
C ALA A 207 -7.54 26.42 4.80
N ASN A 208 -6.73 25.93 3.85
CA ASN A 208 -7.16 25.66 2.47
C ASN A 208 -7.38 24.18 2.19
N ASN A 209 -7.14 23.30 3.18
CA ASN A 209 -7.27 21.84 3.08
C ASN A 209 -6.49 21.27 1.87
N CYS A 210 -5.23 21.67 1.74
CA CYS A 210 -4.32 21.22 0.68
C CYS A 210 -2.88 21.14 1.18
N THR A 211 -1.98 20.66 0.34
CA THR A 211 -0.54 20.70 0.58
C THR A 211 -0.05 22.16 0.62
N ALA A 212 0.81 22.48 1.58
CA ALA A 212 1.30 23.84 1.77
C ALA A 212 2.26 24.26 0.63
N ALA A 213 2.34 25.56 0.37
CA ALA A 213 3.18 26.11 -0.70
C ALA A 213 4.69 25.81 -0.55
N ASN A 214 5.14 25.47 0.66
CA ASN A 214 6.51 25.05 0.95
C ASN A 214 6.66 23.52 1.02
N ASN A 215 5.66 22.74 0.60
CA ASN A 215 5.79 21.30 0.50
C ASN A 215 6.76 20.97 -0.66
N PRO A 216 7.89 20.27 -0.39
CA PRO A 216 8.86 20.03 -1.45
C PRO A 216 8.46 18.88 -2.41
N TRP A 217 7.47 18.10 -2.06
CA TRP A 217 7.08 16.89 -2.82
C TRP A 217 5.78 17.03 -3.59
N PHE A 218 4.91 17.96 -3.18
CA PHE A 218 3.59 18.12 -3.78
C PHE A 218 3.38 19.51 -4.34
N ASN A 219 2.69 19.60 -5.45
CA ASN A 219 2.18 20.85 -5.98
C ASN A 219 0.97 21.33 -5.15
N VAL A 220 0.85 22.64 -4.95
CA VAL A 220 -0.36 23.26 -4.34
C VAL A 220 -1.55 23.11 -5.29
N SER A 221 -1.28 23.27 -6.59
CA SER A 221 -2.22 23.07 -7.67
C SER A 221 -1.53 22.29 -8.78
N ALA A 222 -2.19 21.27 -9.29
CA ALA A 222 -1.64 20.49 -10.38
C ALA A 222 -1.41 21.35 -11.62
N PRO A 223 -0.28 21.22 -12.33
CA PRO A 223 0.03 21.96 -13.54
C PRO A 223 -0.73 21.45 -14.78
N HIS A 224 -1.68 20.54 -14.62
CA HIS A 224 -2.45 19.88 -15.67
C HIS A 224 -3.95 19.75 -15.31
N PRO A 225 -4.85 19.53 -16.28
CA PRO A 225 -6.30 19.50 -16.04
C PRO A 225 -6.82 18.18 -15.43
N TYR A 226 -5.98 17.17 -15.24
CA TYR A 226 -6.36 15.82 -14.78
C TYR A 226 -6.08 15.62 -13.28
N SER A 227 -6.23 16.69 -12.49
CA SER A 227 -5.94 16.66 -11.06
C SER A 227 -7.01 15.87 -10.29
N VAL A 228 -6.55 14.93 -9.47
CA VAL A 228 -7.30 14.31 -8.38
C VAL A 228 -6.41 14.30 -7.14
N PHE A 229 -7.01 14.45 -5.95
CA PHE A 229 -6.28 14.50 -4.68
C PHE A 229 -5.12 15.51 -4.69
N HIS A 230 -3.90 15.09 -4.29
CA HIS A 230 -2.72 15.94 -4.19
C HIS A 230 -1.66 15.48 -5.18
N ASP A 231 -1.29 16.36 -6.08
CA ASP A 231 -0.42 16.10 -7.21
C ASP A 231 1.05 16.10 -6.78
N TRP A 232 1.78 15.04 -7.16
CA TRP A 232 3.21 14.95 -6.91
C TRP A 232 3.99 15.93 -7.77
N ASN A 233 4.95 16.62 -7.17
CA ASN A 233 5.90 17.46 -7.90
C ASN A 233 7.05 16.61 -8.46
N HIS A 234 6.92 16.15 -9.68
CA HIS A 234 7.94 15.35 -10.35
C HIS A 234 9.09 16.17 -10.94
N GLU A 235 9.07 17.50 -10.79
CA GLU A 235 10.13 18.40 -11.29
C GLU A 235 11.18 18.72 -10.22
N ASN A 236 11.06 18.22 -9.00
CA ASN A 236 11.93 18.50 -7.86
C ASN A 236 12.97 17.40 -7.64
#